data_3a60d7238c1c3d5940b1e0e4391da83b
#
_entry.id   3a60d7238c1c3d5940b1e0e4391da83b
#
_cell.length_a   1.000
_cell.length_b   1.000
_cell.length_c   1.000
_cell.angle_alpha   90.00
_cell.angle_beta   90.00
_cell.angle_gamma   90.00
#
_symmetry.space_group_name_H-M   'P 1'
#
loop_
_entity.id
_entity.type
_entity.pdbx_description
1 polymer ?
#
loop_
_entity_poly.entity_id
_entity_poly.type
_entity_poly.pdbx_seq_one_letter_code
_entity_poly.pdbx_strand_id
1 'polypeptide(L)'
;STPKPSSAASDVYKRQALSSAGMNFYDRRCQLEDQLEYQTLKARAEAGAKRLLSLNLKKGDRVALIAETSSGFVEAFFACQYAGLVAVPLAIPMGVGQRDSWSAKLQGLLASCQPAAIITGDEWLPLVNAATHNNNPELHVLSHAWFKALPEADVVLQRPVSNDIAYLQYTSGSTRFPRGVIITHHEVMANLRAISHDGIKLRPGDRCVSWLPFYHDMGLVGFLLTPVATQLSVDYLRTQDFAMRPLQWLKLISKNRGTVSVAPPFGYELCQRRVNEKDLAELDLSCWRVAGIGAEPISAEQLHQFAECFRQVNFDDKTFMPCYGLAENCLLYTSDAADEGLGVD
;
A
#
# COMPACT_ATOMS: atom_id res chain seq x y z
N SER A 1 1.17 -32.46 19.31
CA SER A 1 0.86 -32.14 17.91
C SER A 1 1.20 -30.68 17.65
N THR A 2 2.27 -30.43 16.90
CA THR A 2 2.65 -29.11 16.43
C THR A 2 1.52 -28.50 15.60
N PRO A 3 1.09 -27.28 15.88
CA PRO A 3 0.08 -26.64 15.05
C PRO A 3 0.62 -26.51 13.62
N LYS A 4 -0.14 -26.97 12.63
CA LYS A 4 0.17 -26.72 11.22
C LYS A 4 0.29 -25.22 11.03
N PRO A 5 1.35 -24.70 10.36
CA PRO A 5 1.44 -23.31 10.08
C PRO A 5 0.22 -22.90 9.25
N SER A 6 -0.58 -21.98 9.80
CA SER A 6 -1.67 -21.37 9.04
C SER A 6 -1.06 -20.55 7.90
N SER A 7 -1.68 -20.58 6.72
CA SER A 7 -1.23 -19.74 5.62
C SER A 7 -1.36 -18.27 6.02
N ALA A 8 -0.43 -17.46 5.57
CA ALA A 8 -0.39 -16.02 5.79
C ALA A 8 -1.73 -15.35 5.53
N ALA A 9 -2.32 -15.66 4.39
CA ALA A 9 -3.61 -15.16 4.00
C ALA A 9 -4.70 -15.52 5.02
N SER A 10 -4.73 -16.76 5.53
CA SER A 10 -5.80 -17.18 6.42
C SER A 10 -5.77 -16.48 7.78
N ASP A 11 -4.60 -16.11 8.29
CA ASP A 11 -4.51 -15.40 9.57
C ASP A 11 -4.86 -13.92 9.43
N VAL A 12 -4.46 -13.29 8.35
CA VAL A 12 -4.90 -11.93 7.99
C VAL A 12 -6.43 -11.91 7.84
N TYR A 13 -6.98 -12.89 7.13
CA TYR A 13 -8.42 -12.95 6.84
C TYR A 13 -9.27 -13.23 8.09
N LYS A 14 -8.80 -14.08 9.00
CA LYS A 14 -9.49 -14.31 10.28
C LYS A 14 -9.57 -13.03 11.12
N ARG A 15 -8.51 -12.24 11.15
CA ARG A 15 -8.48 -10.99 11.90
C ARG A 15 -9.39 -9.91 11.31
N GLN A 16 -9.59 -9.89 9.98
CA GLN A 16 -10.53 -8.99 9.31
C GLN A 16 -11.96 -9.05 9.86
N ALA A 17 -12.38 -10.20 10.39
CA ALA A 17 -13.74 -10.40 10.87
C ALA A 17 -13.95 -9.97 12.35
N LEU A 18 -12.91 -9.60 13.07
CA LEU A 18 -12.96 -9.45 14.54
C LEU A 18 -13.02 -8.00 15.03
N SER A 19 -12.92 -7.01 14.16
CA SER A 19 -12.81 -5.60 14.56
C SER A 19 -13.68 -4.68 13.71
N SER A 20 -14.11 -3.55 14.29
CA SER A 20 -14.73 -2.44 13.55
C SER A 20 -13.69 -1.49 12.91
N ALA A 21 -12.40 -1.76 13.08
CA ALA A 21 -11.34 -1.00 12.44
C ALA A 21 -11.40 -1.13 10.91
N GLY A 22 -10.83 -0.18 10.20
CA GLY A 22 -10.88 -0.15 8.76
C GLY A 22 -10.00 0.90 8.14
N MET A 23 -10.21 1.06 6.86
CA MET A 23 -9.52 1.97 5.97
C MET A 23 -10.39 3.18 5.68
N ASN A 24 -9.82 4.36 5.81
CA ASN A 24 -10.49 5.62 5.53
C ASN A 24 -9.75 6.34 4.39
N PHE A 25 -10.47 6.74 3.36
CA PHE A 25 -9.91 7.39 2.19
C PHE A 25 -10.32 8.85 2.20
N TYR A 26 -9.35 9.74 2.16
CA TYR A 26 -9.54 11.20 2.24
C TYR A 26 -9.23 11.87 0.92
N ASP A 27 -9.95 12.92 0.60
CA ASP A 27 -9.67 13.77 -0.52
C ASP A 27 -8.51 14.75 -0.24
N ARG A 28 -8.13 15.53 -1.23
CA ARG A 28 -7.06 16.56 -1.13
C ARG A 28 -7.34 17.67 -0.12
N ARG A 29 -8.55 17.75 0.43
CA ARG A 29 -8.96 18.71 1.48
C ARG A 29 -9.05 18.04 2.85
N CYS A 30 -8.58 16.81 2.97
CA CYS A 30 -8.72 15.97 4.18
C CYS A 30 -10.18 15.77 4.58
N GLN A 31 -11.10 15.71 3.60
CA GLN A 31 -12.46 15.28 3.83
C GLN A 31 -12.61 13.80 3.53
N LEU A 32 -13.33 13.09 4.37
CA LEU A 32 -13.58 11.66 4.19
C LEU A 32 -14.42 11.42 2.94
N GLU A 33 -13.88 10.67 1.98
CA GLU A 33 -14.57 10.28 0.73
C GLU A 33 -15.17 8.88 0.81
N ASP A 34 -14.44 7.94 1.41
CA ASP A 34 -14.83 6.53 1.44
C ASP A 34 -14.29 5.85 2.69
N GLN A 35 -15.00 4.83 3.15
CA GLN A 35 -14.62 3.99 4.27
C GLN A 35 -14.78 2.52 3.90
N LEU A 36 -13.86 1.70 4.37
CA LEU A 36 -13.90 0.26 4.18
C LEU A 36 -13.54 -0.44 5.48
N GLU A 37 -14.55 -0.81 6.27
CA GLU A 37 -14.35 -1.62 7.46
C GLU A 37 -13.80 -3.00 7.09
N TYR A 38 -12.95 -3.57 7.92
CA TYR A 38 -12.31 -4.86 7.62
C TYR A 38 -13.30 -6.02 7.49
N GLN A 39 -14.41 -6.00 8.22
CA GLN A 39 -15.50 -6.97 8.03
C GLN A 39 -16.11 -6.87 6.63
N THR A 40 -16.37 -5.65 6.17
CA THR A 40 -16.90 -5.38 4.83
C THR A 40 -15.89 -5.77 3.76
N LEU A 41 -14.62 -5.46 3.96
CA LEU A 41 -13.54 -5.88 3.08
C LEU A 41 -13.52 -7.39 2.90
N LYS A 42 -13.59 -8.15 4.00
CA LYS A 42 -13.61 -9.61 3.93
C LYS A 42 -14.76 -10.12 3.07
N ALA A 43 -15.97 -9.66 3.32
CA ALA A 43 -17.16 -10.10 2.58
C ALA A 43 -17.06 -9.74 1.07
N ARG A 44 -16.61 -8.53 0.76
CA ARG A 44 -16.45 -8.06 -0.63
C ARG A 44 -15.32 -8.78 -1.34
N ALA A 45 -14.22 -9.08 -0.65
CA ALA A 45 -13.09 -9.81 -1.21
C ALA A 45 -13.45 -11.27 -1.52
N GLU A 46 -14.19 -11.94 -0.64
CA GLU A 46 -14.68 -13.30 -0.89
C GLU A 46 -15.65 -13.34 -2.09
N ALA A 47 -16.58 -12.41 -2.18
CA ALA A 47 -17.46 -12.27 -3.33
C ALA A 47 -16.67 -11.94 -4.61
N GLY A 48 -15.70 -11.04 -4.53
CA GLY A 48 -14.82 -10.69 -5.63
C GLY A 48 -13.99 -11.87 -6.12
N ALA A 49 -13.51 -12.72 -5.21
CA ALA A 49 -12.80 -13.96 -5.56
C ALA A 49 -13.68 -14.87 -6.42
N LYS A 50 -14.93 -15.08 -6.04
CA LYS A 50 -15.87 -15.88 -6.81
C LYS A 50 -16.18 -15.25 -8.17
N ARG A 51 -16.23 -13.91 -8.26
CA ARG A 51 -16.36 -13.19 -9.53
C ARG A 51 -15.18 -13.40 -10.45
N LEU A 52 -13.96 -13.31 -9.94
CA LEU A 52 -12.76 -13.61 -10.72
C LEU A 52 -12.75 -15.05 -11.21
N LEU A 53 -13.14 -16.01 -10.37
CA LEU A 53 -13.20 -17.42 -10.75
C LEU A 53 -14.30 -17.72 -11.77
N SER A 54 -15.32 -16.85 -11.92
CA SER A 54 -16.33 -16.96 -12.99
C SER A 54 -15.72 -16.75 -14.40
N LEU A 55 -14.54 -16.14 -14.47
CA LEU A 55 -13.81 -15.94 -15.72
C LEU A 55 -12.91 -17.15 -16.11
N ASN A 56 -13.10 -18.28 -15.47
CA ASN A 56 -12.29 -19.50 -15.66
C ASN A 56 -10.79 -19.31 -15.37
N LEU A 57 -10.45 -18.35 -14.53
CA LEU A 57 -9.07 -18.18 -14.06
C LEU A 57 -8.66 -19.35 -13.16
N LYS A 58 -7.40 -19.72 -13.25
CA LYS A 58 -6.84 -20.87 -12.52
C LYS A 58 -5.88 -20.39 -11.44
N LYS A 59 -5.72 -21.21 -10.40
CA LYS A 59 -4.71 -20.96 -9.36
C LYS A 59 -3.36 -20.58 -9.96
N GLY A 60 -2.78 -19.50 -9.47
CA GLY A 60 -1.51 -18.97 -9.95
C GLY A 60 -1.60 -18.05 -11.16
N ASP A 61 -2.78 -17.89 -11.78
CA ASP A 61 -2.96 -16.87 -12.81
C ASP A 61 -2.73 -15.47 -12.21
N ARG A 62 -2.09 -14.61 -12.99
CA ARG A 62 -1.79 -13.22 -12.59
C ARG A 62 -2.96 -12.34 -12.95
N VAL A 63 -3.30 -11.45 -12.02
CA VAL A 63 -4.27 -10.37 -12.22
C VAL A 63 -3.55 -9.05 -11.99
N ALA A 64 -3.39 -8.27 -13.04
CA ALA A 64 -2.81 -6.94 -12.94
C ALA A 64 -3.84 -5.97 -12.35
N LEU A 65 -3.40 -5.20 -11.38
CA LEU A 65 -4.21 -4.22 -10.68
C LEU A 65 -3.58 -2.84 -10.85
N ILE A 66 -4.29 -1.90 -11.44
CA ILE A 66 -3.83 -0.52 -11.48
C ILE A 66 -3.99 0.06 -10.07
N ALA A 67 -2.86 0.29 -9.42
CA ALA A 67 -2.78 0.48 -7.98
C ALA A 67 -3.07 1.93 -7.58
N GLU A 68 -4.33 2.32 -7.68
CA GLU A 68 -4.84 3.55 -7.08
C GLU A 68 -4.96 3.42 -5.55
N THR A 69 -4.89 4.54 -4.85
CA THR A 69 -5.25 4.59 -3.44
C THR A 69 -6.78 4.67 -3.34
N SER A 70 -7.43 3.51 -3.39
CA SER A 70 -8.89 3.39 -3.41
C SER A 70 -9.37 2.09 -2.77
N SER A 71 -10.61 2.07 -2.29
CA SER A 71 -11.25 0.85 -1.79
C SER A 71 -11.37 -0.21 -2.88
N GLY A 72 -11.59 0.20 -4.12
CA GLY A 72 -11.66 -0.71 -5.27
C GLY A 72 -10.38 -1.52 -5.47
N PHE A 73 -9.21 -0.86 -5.41
CA PHE A 73 -7.94 -1.58 -5.47
C PHE A 73 -7.78 -2.57 -4.31
N VAL A 74 -8.08 -2.14 -3.09
CA VAL A 74 -7.96 -2.99 -1.89
C VAL A 74 -8.85 -4.23 -1.99
N GLU A 75 -10.10 -4.05 -2.38
CA GLU A 75 -11.05 -5.16 -2.58
C GLU A 75 -10.54 -6.14 -3.66
N ALA A 76 -10.06 -5.63 -4.79
CA ALA A 76 -9.53 -6.45 -5.88
C ALA A 76 -8.24 -7.20 -5.47
N PHE A 77 -7.35 -6.53 -4.73
CA PHE A 77 -6.13 -7.16 -4.22
C PHE A 77 -6.46 -8.37 -3.32
N PHE A 78 -7.34 -8.20 -2.36
CA PHE A 78 -7.74 -9.30 -1.47
C PHE A 78 -8.63 -10.34 -2.16
N ALA A 79 -9.41 -9.96 -3.15
CA ALA A 79 -10.13 -10.93 -4.00
C ALA A 79 -9.16 -11.91 -4.68
N CYS A 80 -8.04 -11.42 -5.20
CA CYS A 80 -6.98 -12.28 -5.74
C CYS A 80 -6.45 -13.25 -4.70
N GLN A 81 -6.22 -12.79 -3.46
CA GLN A 81 -5.72 -13.65 -2.39
C GLN A 81 -6.69 -14.78 -2.06
N TYR A 82 -8.00 -14.49 -1.94
CA TYR A 82 -9.02 -15.51 -1.68
C TYR A 82 -9.25 -16.46 -2.86
N ALA A 83 -9.02 -16.01 -4.08
CA ALA A 83 -9.18 -16.82 -5.29
C ALA A 83 -7.96 -17.71 -5.58
N GLY A 84 -6.86 -17.57 -4.87
CA GLY A 84 -5.61 -18.26 -5.18
C GLY A 84 -4.89 -17.73 -6.43
N LEU A 85 -5.20 -16.48 -6.80
CA LEU A 85 -4.60 -15.76 -7.92
C LEU A 85 -3.44 -14.91 -7.43
N VAL A 86 -2.56 -14.53 -8.36
CA VAL A 86 -1.40 -13.70 -8.07
C VAL A 86 -1.72 -12.25 -8.40
N ALA A 87 -1.84 -11.41 -7.40
CA ALA A 87 -2.02 -9.97 -7.59
C ALA A 87 -0.73 -9.32 -8.12
N VAL A 88 -0.87 -8.42 -9.09
CA VAL A 88 0.26 -7.67 -9.66
C VAL A 88 -0.07 -6.17 -9.62
N PRO A 89 0.24 -5.49 -8.51
CA PRO A 89 0.03 -4.05 -8.41
C PRO A 89 0.93 -3.29 -9.40
N LEU A 90 0.34 -2.44 -10.21
CA LEU A 90 1.03 -1.64 -11.22
C LEU A 90 0.83 -0.14 -10.97
N ALA A 91 1.87 0.64 -11.24
CA ALA A 91 1.85 2.08 -11.02
C ALA A 91 0.81 2.79 -11.89
N ILE A 92 0.23 3.86 -11.34
CA ILE A 92 -0.59 4.83 -12.06
C ILE A 92 0.31 5.88 -12.74
N PRO A 93 -0.17 6.58 -13.80
CA PRO A 93 0.57 7.73 -14.33
C PRO A 93 0.57 8.89 -13.34
N MET A 94 1.76 9.46 -13.09
CA MET A 94 1.97 10.55 -12.14
C MET A 94 2.21 11.88 -12.88
N GLY A 95 1.16 12.43 -13.52
CA GLY A 95 1.21 13.77 -14.13
C GLY A 95 0.67 13.85 -15.56
N VAL A 96 0.29 15.04 -15.97
CA VAL A 96 -0.42 15.30 -17.24
C VAL A 96 0.42 14.96 -18.48
N GLY A 97 1.76 15.08 -18.39
CA GLY A 97 2.68 14.81 -19.51
C GLY A 97 3.19 13.36 -19.62
N GLN A 98 2.79 12.47 -18.71
CA GLN A 98 3.36 11.12 -18.61
C GLN A 98 2.47 9.99 -19.18
N ARG A 99 1.34 10.32 -19.79
CA ARG A 99 0.37 9.31 -20.25
C ARG A 99 0.93 8.40 -21.34
N ASP A 100 1.63 8.96 -22.32
CA ASP A 100 2.21 8.15 -23.42
C ASP A 100 3.37 7.28 -22.94
N SER A 101 4.24 7.83 -22.11
CA SER A 101 5.35 7.06 -21.51
C SER A 101 4.83 5.97 -20.56
N TRP A 102 3.75 6.23 -19.83
CA TRP A 102 3.10 5.23 -18.99
C TRP A 102 2.49 4.09 -19.80
N SER A 103 1.84 4.40 -20.93
CA SER A 103 1.28 3.36 -21.81
C SER A 103 2.35 2.41 -22.32
N ALA A 104 3.49 2.91 -22.77
CA ALA A 104 4.62 2.10 -23.20
C ALA A 104 5.20 1.24 -22.05
N LYS A 105 5.32 1.84 -20.86
CA LYS A 105 5.78 1.14 -19.65
C LYS A 105 4.79 0.05 -19.22
N LEU A 106 3.48 0.34 -19.28
CA LEU A 106 2.43 -0.64 -19.00
C LEU A 106 2.52 -1.84 -19.94
N GLN A 107 2.71 -1.63 -21.24
CA GLN A 107 2.89 -2.72 -22.21
C GLN A 107 4.07 -3.63 -21.84
N GLY A 108 5.20 -3.06 -21.43
CA GLY A 108 6.36 -3.82 -20.98
C GLY A 108 6.09 -4.64 -19.70
N LEU A 109 5.37 -4.08 -18.74
CA LEU A 109 4.97 -4.77 -17.50
C LEU A 109 3.99 -5.91 -17.81
N LEU A 110 3.00 -5.68 -18.67
CA LEU A 110 2.04 -6.70 -19.08
C LEU A 110 2.71 -7.85 -19.86
N ALA A 111 3.66 -7.54 -20.72
CA ALA A 111 4.47 -8.57 -21.39
C ALA A 111 5.29 -9.40 -20.41
N SER A 112 5.77 -8.81 -19.33
CA SER A 112 6.52 -9.49 -18.27
C SER A 112 5.65 -10.42 -17.43
N CYS A 113 4.52 -9.94 -16.92
CA CYS A 113 3.68 -10.73 -16.01
C CYS A 113 2.63 -11.59 -16.71
N GLN A 114 2.30 -11.31 -17.96
CA GLN A 114 1.30 -12.05 -18.75
C GLN A 114 0.00 -12.31 -17.95
N PRO A 115 -0.74 -11.26 -17.57
CA PRO A 115 -1.91 -11.44 -16.75
C PRO A 115 -3.08 -12.03 -17.52
N ALA A 116 -3.94 -12.76 -16.83
CA ALA A 116 -5.20 -13.26 -17.37
C ALA A 116 -6.32 -12.19 -17.30
N ALA A 117 -6.19 -11.25 -16.36
CA ALA A 117 -7.12 -10.14 -16.21
C ALA A 117 -6.37 -8.88 -15.75
N ILE A 118 -6.98 -7.73 -16.05
CA ILE A 118 -6.56 -6.42 -15.52
C ILE A 118 -7.79 -5.77 -14.89
N ILE A 119 -7.64 -5.25 -13.68
CA ILE A 119 -8.66 -4.46 -13.00
C ILE A 119 -8.13 -3.04 -12.80
N THR A 120 -8.90 -2.06 -13.18
CA THR A 120 -8.53 -0.65 -13.14
C THR A 120 -9.68 0.24 -12.71
N GLY A 121 -9.36 1.42 -12.17
CA GLY A 121 -10.35 2.48 -12.01
C GLY A 121 -10.84 3.01 -13.35
N ASP A 122 -12.03 3.61 -13.35
CA ASP A 122 -12.67 4.13 -14.57
C ASP A 122 -11.81 5.21 -15.26
N GLU A 123 -11.09 5.99 -14.49
CA GLU A 123 -10.22 7.05 -15.00
C GLU A 123 -9.12 6.51 -15.92
N TRP A 124 -8.58 5.34 -15.62
CA TRP A 124 -7.46 4.74 -16.36
C TRP A 124 -7.89 3.76 -17.44
N LEU A 125 -9.17 3.36 -17.46
CA LEU A 125 -9.68 2.35 -18.39
C LEU A 125 -9.39 2.66 -19.85
N PRO A 126 -9.56 3.90 -20.35
CA PRO A 126 -9.23 4.21 -21.74
C PRO A 126 -7.75 3.98 -22.08
N LEU A 127 -6.84 4.34 -21.15
CA LEU A 127 -5.41 4.14 -21.34
C LEU A 127 -5.00 2.67 -21.28
N VAL A 128 -5.61 1.91 -20.39
CA VAL A 128 -5.40 0.46 -20.30
C VAL A 128 -5.89 -0.24 -21.56
N ASN A 129 -7.07 0.11 -22.05
CA ASN A 129 -7.59 -0.43 -23.30
C ASN A 129 -6.68 -0.11 -24.48
N ALA A 130 -6.17 1.12 -24.58
CA ALA A 130 -5.23 1.51 -25.64
C ALA A 130 -3.93 0.70 -25.56
N ALA A 131 -3.42 0.42 -24.37
CA ALA A 131 -2.20 -0.37 -24.17
C ALA A 131 -2.39 -1.86 -24.48
N THR A 132 -3.60 -2.39 -24.42
CA THR A 132 -3.91 -3.83 -24.54
C THR A 132 -4.54 -4.21 -25.86
N HIS A 133 -4.99 -3.25 -26.68
CA HIS A 133 -5.84 -3.45 -27.86
C HIS A 133 -5.30 -4.46 -28.89
N ASN A 134 -4.02 -4.71 -28.95
CA ASN A 134 -3.40 -5.57 -29.97
C ASN A 134 -2.77 -6.86 -29.42
N ASN A 135 -2.84 -7.16 -28.12
CA ASN A 135 -1.89 -8.10 -27.55
C ASN A 135 -2.45 -9.44 -27.08
N ASN A 136 -3.71 -9.54 -26.72
CA ASN A 136 -4.28 -10.82 -26.29
C ASN A 136 -5.82 -10.77 -26.26
N PRO A 137 -6.52 -11.51 -27.15
CA PRO A 137 -7.98 -11.54 -27.14
C PRO A 137 -8.59 -12.25 -25.92
N GLU A 138 -7.81 -13.03 -25.20
CA GLU A 138 -8.24 -13.74 -23.99
C GLU A 138 -8.09 -12.91 -22.71
N LEU A 139 -7.44 -11.74 -22.78
CA LEU A 139 -7.22 -10.87 -21.65
C LEU A 139 -8.52 -10.16 -21.27
N HIS A 140 -8.96 -10.37 -20.03
CA HIS A 140 -10.09 -9.63 -19.45
C HIS A 140 -9.63 -8.27 -18.93
N VAL A 141 -10.15 -7.20 -19.48
CA VAL A 141 -9.91 -5.83 -19.02
C VAL A 141 -11.19 -5.30 -18.36
N LEU A 142 -11.13 -5.06 -17.07
CA LEU A 142 -12.29 -4.74 -16.23
C LEU A 142 -12.09 -3.41 -15.50
N SER A 143 -13.11 -2.56 -15.54
CA SER A 143 -13.24 -1.50 -14.53
C SER A 143 -13.68 -2.11 -13.19
N HIS A 144 -13.52 -1.37 -12.10
CA HIS A 144 -14.05 -1.82 -10.80
C HIS A 144 -15.58 -2.07 -10.86
N ALA A 145 -16.31 -1.25 -11.60
CA ALA A 145 -17.76 -1.43 -11.78
C ALA A 145 -18.09 -2.74 -12.51
N TRP A 146 -17.36 -3.04 -13.59
CA TRP A 146 -17.58 -4.29 -14.34
C TRP A 146 -17.15 -5.52 -13.53
N PHE A 147 -16.04 -5.42 -12.78
CA PHE A 147 -15.62 -6.47 -11.88
C PHE A 147 -16.71 -6.80 -10.84
N LYS A 148 -17.30 -5.79 -10.24
CA LYS A 148 -18.40 -5.95 -9.26
C LYS A 148 -19.70 -6.49 -9.89
N ALA A 149 -19.90 -6.29 -11.17
CA ALA A 149 -21.07 -6.78 -11.91
C ALA A 149 -20.94 -8.22 -12.40
N LEU A 150 -19.75 -8.83 -12.34
CA LEU A 150 -19.55 -10.22 -12.72
C LEU A 150 -20.39 -11.15 -11.83
N PRO A 151 -20.89 -12.29 -12.36
CA PRO A 151 -21.54 -13.30 -11.55
C PRO A 151 -20.54 -13.94 -10.59
N GLU A 152 -21.02 -14.39 -9.45
CA GLU A 152 -20.22 -15.19 -8.53
C GLU A 152 -20.26 -16.65 -8.94
N ALA A 153 -19.09 -17.26 -9.13
CA ALA A 153 -19.02 -18.69 -9.39
C ALA A 153 -19.49 -19.50 -8.17
N ASP A 154 -20.20 -20.59 -8.41
CA ASP A 154 -20.60 -21.53 -7.36
C ASP A 154 -19.42 -22.46 -7.02
N VAL A 155 -18.50 -21.92 -6.25
CA VAL A 155 -17.25 -22.62 -5.85
C VAL A 155 -16.97 -22.40 -4.38
N VAL A 156 -16.30 -23.38 -3.77
CA VAL A 156 -15.75 -23.24 -2.43
C VAL A 156 -14.34 -22.66 -2.56
N LEU A 157 -14.09 -21.53 -1.93
CA LEU A 157 -12.77 -20.89 -1.95
C LEU A 157 -11.74 -21.73 -1.20
N GLN A 158 -10.66 -22.04 -1.89
CA GLN A 158 -9.54 -22.80 -1.31
C GLN A 158 -8.63 -21.87 -0.52
N ARG A 159 -8.18 -22.29 0.64
CA ARG A 159 -7.17 -21.54 1.39
C ARG A 159 -5.81 -21.65 0.70
N PRO A 160 -5.10 -20.54 0.47
CA PRO A 160 -3.73 -20.61 -0.03
C PRO A 160 -2.81 -21.29 0.99
N VAL A 161 -1.81 -21.99 0.49
CA VAL A 161 -0.75 -22.57 1.33
C VAL A 161 0.45 -21.61 1.39
N SER A 162 1.36 -21.84 2.36
CA SER A 162 2.47 -20.93 2.64
C SER A 162 3.37 -20.65 1.44
N ASN A 163 3.60 -21.62 0.58
CA ASN A 163 4.47 -21.48 -0.59
C ASN A 163 3.76 -20.93 -1.83
N ASP A 164 2.44 -20.72 -1.76
CA ASP A 164 1.72 -20.08 -2.87
C ASP A 164 2.18 -18.63 -3.02
N ILE A 165 2.21 -18.15 -4.26
CA ILE A 165 2.57 -16.78 -4.56
C ILE A 165 1.40 -15.87 -4.19
N ALA A 166 1.64 -14.87 -3.35
CA ALA A 166 0.65 -13.88 -2.96
C ALA A 166 0.56 -12.76 -3.99
N TYR A 167 1.68 -12.20 -4.39
CA TYR A 167 1.73 -11.11 -5.37
C TYR A 167 3.10 -11.00 -6.02
N LEU A 168 3.16 -10.26 -7.13
CA LEU A 168 4.40 -9.82 -7.75
C LEU A 168 4.61 -8.33 -7.44
N GLN A 169 5.83 -7.99 -7.04
CA GLN A 169 6.24 -6.60 -6.79
C GLN A 169 7.23 -6.17 -7.85
N TYR A 170 6.84 -5.21 -8.70
CA TYR A 170 7.77 -4.58 -9.62
C TYR A 170 8.52 -3.46 -8.92
N THR A 171 9.84 -3.49 -9.01
CA THR A 171 10.70 -2.43 -8.49
C THR A 171 10.80 -1.28 -9.48
N SER A 172 11.02 -0.06 -8.96
CA SER A 172 11.14 1.17 -9.76
C SER A 172 12.45 1.29 -10.55
N GLY A 173 13.23 0.21 -10.66
CA GLY A 173 14.51 0.20 -11.36
C GLY A 173 14.42 0.64 -12.82
N SER A 174 15.40 1.42 -13.28
CA SER A 174 15.55 1.95 -14.64
C SER A 174 15.95 0.91 -15.69
N THR A 175 15.68 -0.37 -15.46
CA THR A 175 16.05 -1.43 -16.39
C THR A 175 15.09 -1.50 -17.56
N ARG A 176 15.63 -1.69 -18.75
CA ARG A 176 14.90 -1.88 -20.00
C ARG A 176 13.91 -3.05 -19.93
N PHE A 177 14.12 -3.97 -19.02
CA PHE A 177 13.27 -5.14 -18.76
C PHE A 177 12.79 -5.11 -17.31
N PRO A 178 11.50 -4.85 -17.06
CA PRO A 178 10.97 -4.87 -15.71
C PRO A 178 11.07 -6.29 -15.13
N ARG A 179 11.50 -6.38 -13.87
CA ARG A 179 11.57 -7.64 -13.12
C ARG A 179 10.56 -7.59 -11.99
N GLY A 180 9.63 -8.54 -12.00
CA GLY A 180 8.72 -8.75 -10.90
C GLY A 180 9.36 -9.64 -9.84
N VAL A 181 9.42 -9.16 -8.62
CA VAL A 181 9.83 -9.97 -7.47
C VAL A 181 8.66 -10.81 -7.00
N ILE A 182 8.87 -12.11 -6.89
CA ILE A 182 7.86 -13.06 -6.45
C ILE A 182 7.80 -13.05 -4.93
N ILE A 183 6.62 -12.80 -4.37
CA ILE A 183 6.39 -12.78 -2.92
C ILE A 183 5.39 -13.87 -2.56
N THR A 184 5.81 -14.80 -1.71
CA THR A 184 4.96 -15.88 -1.21
C THR A 184 4.18 -15.46 0.04
N HIS A 185 3.12 -16.18 0.36
CA HIS A 185 2.36 -15.97 1.60
C HIS A 185 3.24 -16.14 2.85
N HIS A 186 4.21 -17.04 2.82
CA HIS A 186 5.16 -17.23 3.92
C HIS A 186 6.01 -15.97 4.16
N GLU A 187 6.55 -15.39 3.09
CA GLU A 187 7.36 -14.18 3.16
C GLU A 187 6.56 -12.98 3.66
N VAL A 188 5.31 -12.83 3.20
CA VAL A 188 4.40 -11.80 3.69
C VAL A 188 4.23 -11.89 5.20
N MET A 189 3.98 -13.09 5.75
CA MET A 189 3.77 -13.24 7.18
C MET A 189 5.02 -13.00 8.02
N ALA A 190 6.14 -13.50 7.59
CA ALA A 190 7.41 -13.26 8.27
C ALA A 190 7.69 -11.76 8.37
N ASN A 191 7.44 -11.05 7.28
CA ASN A 191 7.64 -9.61 7.21
C ASN A 191 6.64 -8.82 8.07
N LEU A 192 5.36 -9.17 8.04
CA LEU A 192 4.35 -8.52 8.88
C LEU A 192 4.64 -8.67 10.37
N ARG A 193 5.18 -9.81 10.80
CA ARG A 193 5.63 -10.02 12.18
C ARG A 193 6.83 -9.13 12.51
N ALA A 194 7.84 -9.11 11.66
CA ALA A 194 9.01 -8.28 11.85
C ALA A 194 8.64 -6.79 11.95
N ILE A 195 7.79 -6.28 11.07
CA ILE A 195 7.34 -4.90 11.10
C ILE A 195 6.56 -4.58 12.36
N SER A 196 5.55 -5.39 12.69
CA SER A 196 4.60 -5.07 13.75
C SER A 196 5.14 -5.29 15.16
N HIS A 197 5.97 -6.32 15.37
CA HIS A 197 6.48 -6.70 16.69
C HIS A 197 7.90 -6.20 16.95
N ASP A 198 8.80 -6.38 15.99
CA ASP A 198 10.22 -6.10 16.21
C ASP A 198 10.59 -4.68 15.78
N GLY A 199 9.99 -4.17 14.69
CA GLY A 199 10.24 -2.84 14.15
C GLY A 199 9.41 -1.76 14.83
N ILE A 200 8.25 -1.46 14.27
CA ILE A 200 7.39 -0.33 14.71
C ILE A 200 6.82 -0.56 16.12
N LYS A 201 6.75 -1.79 16.59
CA LYS A 201 6.18 -2.18 17.88
C LYS A 201 4.77 -1.61 18.03
N LEU A 202 3.91 -1.98 17.09
CA LEU A 202 2.52 -1.56 17.05
C LEU A 202 1.78 -1.99 18.30
N ARG A 203 0.90 -1.14 18.79
CA ARG A 203 0.13 -1.33 20.02
C ARG A 203 -1.34 -1.01 19.79
N PRO A 204 -2.25 -1.54 20.63
CA PRO A 204 -3.65 -1.16 20.60
C PRO A 204 -3.81 0.36 20.71
N GLY A 205 -4.72 0.93 19.93
CA GLY A 205 -4.94 2.37 19.87
C GLY A 205 -4.04 3.11 18.86
N ASP A 206 -3.03 2.47 18.27
CA ASP A 206 -2.30 3.07 17.15
C ASP A 206 -3.21 3.31 15.96
N ARG A 207 -2.97 4.42 15.28
CA ARG A 207 -3.66 4.81 14.05
C ARG A 207 -2.63 5.17 12.99
N CYS A 208 -2.71 4.49 11.85
CA CYS A 208 -1.80 4.70 10.74
C CYS A 208 -2.32 5.81 9.82
N VAL A 209 -1.40 6.58 9.26
CA VAL A 209 -1.69 7.58 8.22
C VAL A 209 -0.67 7.40 7.12
N SER A 210 -1.10 7.33 5.86
CA SER A 210 -0.19 7.12 4.74
C SER A 210 -0.67 7.80 3.46
N TRP A 211 0.30 8.35 2.72
CA TRP A 211 0.13 8.78 1.34
C TRP A 211 0.97 7.93 0.37
N LEU A 212 1.66 6.89 0.88
CA LEU A 212 2.52 6.03 0.09
C LEU A 212 1.71 5.23 -0.95
N PRO A 213 2.21 5.10 -2.18
CA PRO A 213 1.50 4.37 -3.22
C PRO A 213 1.46 2.87 -2.93
N PHE A 214 0.37 2.21 -3.33
CA PHE A 214 0.19 0.77 -3.16
C PHE A 214 0.98 -0.09 -4.17
N TYR A 215 1.55 0.51 -5.19
CA TYR A 215 2.49 -0.18 -6.10
C TYR A 215 3.94 -0.16 -5.60
N HIS A 216 4.19 0.44 -4.44
CA HIS A 216 5.48 0.45 -3.76
C HIS A 216 5.40 -0.42 -2.50
N ASP A 217 6.49 -1.15 -2.18
CA ASP A 217 6.54 -2.08 -1.05
C ASP A 217 6.24 -1.41 0.31
N MET A 218 6.77 -0.22 0.57
CA MET A 218 6.47 0.51 1.82
C MET A 218 4.97 0.81 1.96
N GLY A 219 4.30 1.22 0.89
CA GLY A 219 2.86 1.47 0.89
C GLY A 219 2.04 0.20 1.00
N LEU A 220 2.37 -0.81 0.20
CA LEU A 220 1.62 -2.07 0.16
C LEU A 220 1.80 -2.88 1.46
N VAL A 221 3.01 -3.14 1.86
CA VAL A 221 3.30 -3.96 3.05
C VAL A 221 3.09 -3.16 4.33
N GLY A 222 3.66 -1.97 4.40
CA GLY A 222 3.63 -1.16 5.62
C GLY A 222 2.26 -0.60 5.95
N PHE A 223 1.50 -0.16 4.96
CA PHE A 223 0.26 0.60 5.19
C PHE A 223 -1.00 0.03 4.56
N LEU A 224 -0.93 -1.13 3.90
CA LEU A 224 -2.12 -1.90 3.53
C LEU A 224 -2.14 -3.22 4.30
N LEU A 225 -1.14 -4.07 4.11
CA LEU A 225 -1.12 -5.39 4.73
C LEU A 225 -0.93 -5.34 6.25
N THR A 226 -0.06 -4.48 6.76
CA THR A 226 0.20 -4.36 8.20
C THR A 226 -1.02 -3.88 8.98
N PRO A 227 -1.74 -2.80 8.60
CA PRO A 227 -2.96 -2.41 9.29
C PRO A 227 -4.05 -3.50 9.28
N VAL A 228 -4.23 -4.19 8.16
CA VAL A 228 -5.18 -5.32 8.08
C VAL A 228 -4.79 -6.44 9.02
N ALA A 229 -3.51 -6.84 9.02
CA ALA A 229 -3.02 -7.92 9.87
C ALA A 229 -3.10 -7.60 11.36
N THR A 230 -2.92 -6.35 11.74
CA THR A 230 -2.95 -5.87 13.14
C THR A 230 -4.31 -5.31 13.56
N GLN A 231 -5.26 -5.19 12.63
CA GLN A 231 -6.60 -4.63 12.85
C GLN A 231 -6.56 -3.18 13.36
N LEU A 232 -5.60 -2.41 12.89
CA LEU A 232 -5.49 -0.98 13.16
C LEU A 232 -6.16 -0.17 12.06
N SER A 233 -6.79 0.93 12.44
CA SER A 233 -7.33 1.87 11.47
C SER A 233 -6.20 2.57 10.72
N VAL A 234 -6.44 2.85 9.44
CA VAL A 234 -5.52 3.57 8.57
C VAL A 234 -6.27 4.64 7.77
N ASP A 235 -5.68 5.81 7.72
CA ASP A 235 -6.16 6.95 6.93
C ASP A 235 -5.25 7.15 5.72
N TYR A 236 -5.84 7.17 4.54
CA TYR A 236 -5.11 7.33 3.29
C TYR A 236 -5.36 8.70 2.67
N LEU A 237 -4.26 9.32 2.25
CA LEU A 237 -4.23 10.45 1.32
C LEU A 237 -3.61 9.95 0.00
N ARG A 238 -4.19 10.32 -1.14
CA ARG A 238 -3.61 9.91 -2.42
C ARG A 238 -2.23 10.51 -2.61
N THR A 239 -1.30 9.75 -3.20
CA THR A 239 0.08 10.20 -3.43
C THR A 239 0.13 11.51 -4.24
N GLN A 240 -0.70 11.65 -5.27
CA GLN A 240 -0.78 12.86 -6.07
C GLN A 240 -1.34 14.06 -5.29
N ASP A 241 -2.26 13.84 -4.37
CA ASP A 241 -2.79 14.90 -3.49
C ASP A 241 -1.73 15.37 -2.49
N PHE A 242 -0.93 14.44 -1.95
CA PHE A 242 0.24 14.77 -1.15
C PHE A 242 1.26 15.60 -1.97
N ALA A 243 1.59 15.18 -3.19
CA ALA A 243 2.55 15.90 -4.03
C ALA A 243 2.13 17.34 -4.32
N MET A 244 0.83 17.57 -4.52
CA MET A 244 0.28 18.92 -4.73
C MET A 244 0.23 19.75 -3.45
N ARG A 245 -0.12 19.14 -2.32
CA ARG A 245 -0.34 19.80 -1.01
C ARG A 245 0.26 18.98 0.12
N PRO A 246 1.59 18.96 0.30
CA PRO A 246 2.25 18.08 1.27
C PRO A 246 1.77 18.28 2.71
N LEU A 247 1.39 19.51 3.09
CA LEU A 247 0.91 19.81 4.45
C LEU A 247 -0.40 19.09 4.80
N GLN A 248 -1.17 18.63 3.82
CA GLN A 248 -2.37 17.84 4.07
C GLN A 248 -2.06 16.51 4.78
N TRP A 249 -0.89 15.95 4.54
CA TRP A 249 -0.40 14.80 5.28
C TRP A 249 -0.29 15.10 6.79
N LEU A 250 0.38 16.17 7.15
CA LEU A 250 0.53 16.57 8.56
C LEU A 250 -0.81 17.00 9.18
N LYS A 251 -1.67 17.67 8.40
CA LYS A 251 -3.02 18.05 8.84
C LYS A 251 -3.88 16.80 9.11
N LEU A 252 -3.76 15.78 8.29
CA LEU A 252 -4.47 14.52 8.50
C LEU A 252 -3.98 13.81 9.75
N ILE A 253 -2.67 13.73 9.98
CA ILE A 253 -2.08 13.19 11.22
C ILE A 253 -2.62 13.95 12.43
N SER A 254 -2.57 15.27 12.41
CA SER A 254 -3.01 16.12 13.51
C SER A 254 -4.51 15.95 13.79
N LYS A 255 -5.34 16.06 12.77
CA LYS A 255 -6.80 16.00 12.88
C LYS A 255 -7.29 14.65 13.41
N ASN A 256 -6.74 13.56 12.88
CA ASN A 256 -7.18 12.20 13.21
C ASN A 256 -6.36 11.55 14.32
N ARG A 257 -5.41 12.30 14.90
CA ARG A 257 -4.52 11.81 15.96
C ARG A 257 -3.75 10.55 15.54
N GLY A 258 -3.21 10.58 14.30
CA GLY A 258 -2.38 9.52 13.77
C GLY A 258 -1.11 9.32 14.59
N THR A 259 -0.75 8.06 14.82
CA THR A 259 0.41 7.72 15.66
C THR A 259 1.58 7.17 14.88
N VAL A 260 1.31 6.57 13.71
CA VAL A 260 2.31 5.92 12.86
C VAL A 260 2.16 6.40 11.43
N SER A 261 3.21 6.96 10.88
CA SER A 261 3.29 7.33 9.47
C SER A 261 4.73 7.30 9.00
N VAL A 262 4.96 6.84 7.78
CA VAL A 262 6.28 6.64 7.19
C VAL A 262 6.33 7.33 5.83
N ALA A 263 7.46 7.91 5.51
CA ALA A 263 7.71 8.53 4.21
C ALA A 263 9.18 8.48 3.83
N PRO A 264 9.52 8.56 2.53
CA PRO A 264 10.88 8.84 2.12
C PRO A 264 11.30 10.26 2.55
N PRO A 265 12.61 10.53 2.63
CA PRO A 265 13.13 11.83 3.06
C PRO A 265 12.54 13.03 2.33
N PHE A 266 12.29 12.92 1.02
CA PHE A 266 11.70 14.02 0.25
C PHE A 266 10.31 14.43 0.75
N GLY A 267 9.55 13.51 1.33
CA GLY A 267 8.23 13.81 1.88
C GLY A 267 8.30 14.78 3.06
N TYR A 268 9.25 14.57 3.95
CA TYR A 268 9.54 15.48 5.06
C TYR A 268 10.06 16.83 4.57
N GLU A 269 10.96 16.81 3.60
CA GLU A 269 11.52 18.02 2.99
C GLU A 269 10.45 18.89 2.32
N LEU A 270 9.53 18.29 1.57
CA LEU A 270 8.43 19.02 0.93
C LEU A 270 7.55 19.73 1.95
N CYS A 271 7.23 19.09 3.07
CA CYS A 271 6.46 19.70 4.14
C CYS A 271 7.21 20.90 4.74
N GLN A 272 8.48 20.74 5.06
CA GLN A 272 9.30 21.79 5.65
C GLN A 272 9.47 22.99 4.71
N ARG A 273 9.60 22.75 3.39
CA ARG A 273 9.75 23.84 2.40
C ARG A 273 8.46 24.62 2.14
N ARG A 274 7.29 24.00 2.31
CA ARG A 274 6.00 24.59 1.91
C ARG A 274 5.13 25.02 3.07
N VAL A 275 5.54 24.78 4.30
CA VAL A 275 4.79 25.20 5.48
C VAL A 275 4.78 26.72 5.62
N ASN A 276 3.66 27.27 6.07
CA ASN A 276 3.49 28.67 6.43
C ASN A 276 2.88 28.81 7.83
N GLU A 277 2.82 30.04 8.33
CA GLU A 277 2.29 30.32 9.68
C GLU A 277 0.85 29.85 9.87
N LYS A 278 0.02 29.96 8.83
CA LYS A 278 -1.37 29.50 8.89
C LYS A 278 -1.45 28.00 9.06
N ASP A 279 -0.62 27.26 8.32
CA ASP A 279 -0.54 25.81 8.46
C ASP A 279 -0.09 25.41 9.87
N LEU A 280 0.94 26.06 10.40
CA LEU A 280 1.45 25.80 11.75
C LEU A 280 0.39 26.04 12.83
N ALA A 281 -0.44 27.05 12.67
CA ALA A 281 -1.52 27.38 13.62
C ALA A 281 -2.60 26.27 13.71
N GLU A 282 -2.72 25.43 12.68
CA GLU A 282 -3.71 24.34 12.61
C GLU A 282 -3.15 22.98 13.08
N LEU A 283 -1.83 22.88 13.35
CA LEU A 283 -1.17 21.60 13.63
C LEU A 283 -0.90 21.37 15.11
N ASP A 284 -1.10 20.11 15.53
CA ASP A 284 -0.56 19.53 16.77
C ASP A 284 -0.10 18.11 16.45
N LEU A 285 1.21 17.90 16.38
CA LEU A 285 1.84 16.64 16.02
C LEU A 285 2.27 15.82 17.26
N SER A 286 1.80 16.16 18.44
CA SER A 286 2.11 15.43 19.69
C SER A 286 1.66 13.97 19.68
N CYS A 287 0.70 13.62 18.82
CA CYS A 287 0.21 12.25 18.68
C CYS A 287 1.15 11.35 17.88
N TRP A 288 2.02 11.89 17.07
CA TRP A 288 2.87 11.15 16.13
C TRP A 288 4.00 10.44 16.87
N ARG A 289 3.85 9.15 17.10
CA ARG A 289 4.76 8.31 17.89
C ARG A 289 5.90 7.72 17.04
N VAL A 290 5.60 7.33 15.80
CA VAL A 290 6.56 6.75 14.87
C VAL A 290 6.54 7.52 13.56
N ALA A 291 7.60 8.27 13.31
CA ALA A 291 7.86 8.97 12.05
C ALA A 291 8.93 8.19 11.28
N GLY A 292 8.50 7.20 10.50
CA GLY A 292 9.43 6.34 9.76
C GLY A 292 10.01 7.04 8.53
N ILE A 293 11.26 6.73 8.21
CA ILE A 293 11.98 7.29 7.06
C ILE A 293 12.68 6.17 6.34
N GLY A 294 12.46 6.06 5.02
CA GLY A 294 13.06 4.98 4.25
C GLY A 294 13.03 5.20 2.74
N ALA A 295 13.41 4.16 2.02
CA ALA A 295 13.48 4.08 0.56
C ALA A 295 14.57 4.93 -0.12
N GLU A 296 15.16 5.89 0.54
CA GLU A 296 16.22 6.77 0.02
C GLU A 296 17.29 7.01 1.09
N PRO A 297 18.49 7.46 0.70
CA PRO A 297 19.50 7.87 1.66
C PRO A 297 18.98 8.96 2.60
N ILE A 298 19.22 8.79 3.88
CA ILE A 298 18.74 9.70 4.94
C ILE A 298 19.79 10.74 5.25
N SER A 299 19.43 12.03 5.20
CA SER A 299 20.26 13.14 5.63
C SER A 299 19.85 13.56 7.03
N ALA A 300 20.78 13.48 7.98
CA ALA A 300 20.57 13.94 9.36
C ALA A 300 20.21 15.42 9.41
N GLU A 301 20.78 16.25 8.54
CA GLU A 301 20.48 17.68 8.46
C GLU A 301 19.04 17.94 8.01
N GLN A 302 18.54 17.23 7.00
CA GLN A 302 17.15 17.38 6.56
C GLN A 302 16.16 17.01 7.68
N LEU A 303 16.43 15.96 8.43
CA LEU A 303 15.61 15.56 9.58
C LEU A 303 15.67 16.60 10.70
N HIS A 304 16.85 17.14 10.97
CA HIS A 304 17.00 18.21 11.96
C HIS A 304 16.19 19.45 11.56
N GLN A 305 16.28 19.88 10.31
CA GLN A 305 15.51 21.03 9.79
C GLN A 305 14.00 20.81 9.90
N PHE A 306 13.53 19.61 9.59
CA PHE A 306 12.11 19.26 9.78
C PHE A 306 11.71 19.34 11.27
N ALA A 307 12.48 18.73 12.15
CA ALA A 307 12.22 18.74 13.58
C ALA A 307 12.21 20.17 14.16
N GLU A 308 13.18 20.98 13.80
CA GLU A 308 13.22 22.40 14.24
C GLU A 308 11.99 23.18 13.77
N CYS A 309 11.60 22.98 12.51
CA CYS A 309 10.43 23.65 11.93
C CYS A 309 9.13 23.31 12.66
N PHE A 310 8.92 22.02 12.96
CA PHE A 310 7.68 21.51 13.53
C PHE A 310 7.69 21.30 15.05
N ARG A 311 8.80 21.63 15.74
CA ARG A 311 8.86 21.60 17.21
C ARG A 311 7.79 22.48 17.86
N GLN A 312 7.51 23.63 17.29
CA GLN A 312 6.49 24.55 17.77
C GLN A 312 5.06 23.99 17.73
N VAL A 313 4.83 22.94 16.97
CA VAL A 313 3.57 22.19 16.92
C VAL A 313 3.69 20.80 17.53
N ASN A 314 4.61 20.67 18.49
CA ASN A 314 4.83 19.47 19.32
C ASN A 314 5.34 18.25 18.58
N PHE A 315 6.04 18.41 17.47
CA PHE A 315 6.76 17.30 16.88
C PHE A 315 7.99 16.96 17.72
N ASP A 316 8.15 15.68 18.05
CA ASP A 316 9.29 15.15 18.81
C ASP A 316 10.24 14.41 17.85
N ASP A 317 11.49 14.89 17.74
CA ASP A 317 12.52 14.31 16.89
C ASP A 317 12.90 12.87 17.27
N LYS A 318 12.66 12.48 18.50
CA LYS A 318 12.85 11.09 18.97
C LYS A 318 11.90 10.09 18.33
N THR A 319 10.88 10.56 17.63
CA THR A 319 9.95 9.70 16.89
C THR A 319 10.48 9.23 15.55
N PHE A 320 11.54 9.84 15.05
CA PHE A 320 12.17 9.40 13.81
C PHE A 320 12.66 7.96 13.91
N MET A 321 12.31 7.15 12.92
CA MET A 321 12.69 5.73 12.84
C MET A 321 13.19 5.41 11.42
N PRO A 322 14.48 5.10 11.23
CA PRO A 322 14.98 4.62 9.97
C PRO A 322 14.33 3.29 9.56
N CYS A 323 13.94 3.18 8.30
CA CYS A 323 13.33 2.00 7.72
C CYS A 323 14.17 1.50 6.55
N TYR A 324 14.51 0.21 6.56
CA TYR A 324 15.21 -0.45 5.48
C TYR A 324 14.33 -1.51 4.83
N GLY A 325 14.47 -1.69 3.51
CA GLY A 325 13.82 -2.77 2.82
C GLY A 325 14.19 -2.82 1.35
N LEU A 326 14.36 -4.05 0.88
CA LEU A 326 14.35 -4.41 -0.52
C LEU A 326 13.10 -5.24 -0.76
N ALA A 327 12.51 -5.13 -1.95
CA ALA A 327 11.33 -5.92 -2.29
C ALA A 327 11.59 -7.43 -2.12
N GLU A 328 12.80 -7.89 -2.43
CA GLU A 328 13.22 -9.28 -2.30
C GLU A 328 13.30 -9.79 -0.86
N ASN A 329 13.61 -8.90 0.09
CA ASN A 329 13.74 -9.24 1.52
C ASN A 329 12.54 -8.81 2.34
N CYS A 330 11.53 -8.25 1.69
CA CYS A 330 10.46 -7.52 2.34
C CYS A 330 10.99 -6.40 3.27
N LEU A 331 10.13 -5.50 3.72
CA LEU A 331 10.55 -4.38 4.56
C LEU A 331 10.96 -4.82 5.96
N LEU A 332 12.19 -4.52 6.35
CA LEU A 332 12.64 -4.62 7.73
C LEU A 332 12.72 -3.22 8.32
N TYR A 333 12.01 -3.01 9.42
CA TYR A 333 12.16 -1.82 10.25
C TYR A 333 13.11 -2.17 11.39
N THR A 334 14.22 -1.43 11.53
CA THR A 334 15.15 -1.64 12.62
C THR A 334 15.21 -0.41 13.52
N SER A 335 14.96 -0.61 14.79
CA SER A 335 15.13 0.42 15.81
C SER A 335 16.61 0.67 16.14
N ASP A 336 17.47 -0.30 15.85
CA ASP A 336 18.89 -0.24 16.25
C ASP A 336 19.74 0.65 15.33
N ALA A 337 19.26 0.94 14.10
CA ALA A 337 19.96 1.85 13.20
C ALA A 337 19.87 3.33 13.63
N ALA A 338 18.97 3.67 14.54
CA ALA A 338 18.86 5.03 15.09
C ALA A 338 20.02 5.36 16.03
N ASP A 339 20.61 4.38 16.71
CA ASP A 339 21.73 4.58 17.62
C ASP A 339 23.09 4.63 16.93
N GLU A 340 23.22 4.05 15.72
CA GLU A 340 24.49 4.04 14.98
C GLU A 340 24.64 5.18 13.97
N GLY A 341 23.55 5.80 13.51
CA GLY A 341 23.57 6.83 12.46
C GLY A 341 23.58 8.28 12.95
N LEU A 342 23.35 8.51 14.24
CA LEU A 342 23.35 9.84 14.87
C LEU A 342 24.58 10.07 15.76
N GLY A 343 25.56 9.18 15.71
CA GLY A 343 26.86 9.38 16.33
C GLY A 343 27.59 10.53 15.62
N VAL A 344 27.51 11.69 16.22
CA VAL A 344 28.29 12.85 15.88
C VAL A 344 29.69 12.61 16.44
N ASP A 345 30.69 12.56 15.60
CA ASP A 345 32.03 13.03 15.88
C ASP A 345 32.29 14.31 15.06
#